data_f432b453e01a1e5fbfc93be8f439c208
#
_entry.id   f432b453e01a1e5fbfc93be8f439c208
#
_cell.length_a   1.000
_cell.length_b   1.000
_cell.length_c   1.000
_cell.angle_alpha   90.00
_cell.angle_beta   90.00
_cell.angle_gamma   90.00
#
_symmetry.space_group_name_H-M   'P 1'
#
loop_
_entity.id
_entity.type
_entity.pdbx_description
1 polymer ?
#
loop_
_entity_poly.entity_id
_entity_poly.type
_entity_poly.pdbx_seq_one_letter_code
_entity_poly.pdbx_strand_id
1 'polypeptide(L)'
;ALTYAQDDNENEKEDLSKYLVGAVPEKDGKVVFSQEMLLPGLSKDQVYDQMLSWMEKRLKKNKNKSRVVYADRSKGMIAGTGEEYIVFKSTSLSLDRTLVNYQLTATCETGKCLLEIEKIRYVYQEKEKFTAEEWITDQNALNKDKSKLIRGLSKFRIKTVDFADALLT
;
A
#
# COMPACT_ATOMS: atom_id res chain seq x y z
N ALA A 1 -38.75 -24.85 -32.23
CA ALA A 1 -38.33 -24.82 -30.86
C ALA A 1 -37.23 -23.77 -30.68
N LEU A 2 -37.60 -22.62 -30.12
CA LEU A 2 -36.65 -21.57 -29.77
C LEU A 2 -36.06 -21.95 -28.43
N THR A 3 -34.80 -22.38 -28.43
CA THR A 3 -33.99 -22.52 -27.23
C THR A 3 -33.52 -21.11 -26.85
N TYR A 4 -34.06 -20.61 -25.74
CA TYR A 4 -33.49 -19.47 -25.08
C TYR A 4 -32.16 -19.90 -24.49
N ALA A 5 -31.07 -19.34 -24.97
CA ALA A 5 -29.82 -19.37 -24.26
C ALA A 5 -30.03 -18.54 -22.98
N GLN A 6 -30.01 -19.20 -21.84
CA GLN A 6 -29.81 -18.52 -20.55
C GLN A 6 -28.43 -17.92 -20.60
N ASP A 7 -28.40 -16.59 -20.60
CA ASP A 7 -27.21 -15.85 -20.22
C ASP A 7 -26.93 -16.18 -18.74
N ASP A 8 -26.07 -17.14 -18.52
CA ASP A 8 -25.46 -17.38 -17.23
C ASP A 8 -24.46 -16.24 -16.98
N ASN A 9 -25.01 -15.06 -16.72
CA ASN A 9 -24.27 -13.98 -16.10
C ASN A 9 -24.21 -14.28 -14.60
N GLU A 10 -23.52 -15.36 -14.26
CA GLU A 10 -22.98 -15.52 -12.90
C GLU A 10 -21.95 -14.40 -12.77
N ASN A 11 -22.40 -13.29 -12.17
CA ASN A 11 -21.51 -12.35 -11.52
C ASN A 11 -20.67 -13.21 -10.55
N GLU A 12 -19.46 -13.58 -10.96
CA GLU A 12 -18.44 -14.03 -10.04
C GLU A 12 -18.35 -12.93 -8.99
N LYS A 13 -18.93 -13.18 -7.81
CA LYS A 13 -18.75 -12.31 -6.67
C LYS A 13 -17.26 -12.31 -6.40
N GLU A 14 -16.62 -11.20 -6.73
CA GLU A 14 -15.20 -10.98 -6.45
C GLU A 14 -14.94 -11.36 -5.00
N ASP A 15 -13.97 -12.27 -4.77
CA ASP A 15 -13.58 -12.68 -3.42
C ASP A 15 -12.81 -11.55 -2.75
N LEU A 16 -13.47 -10.85 -1.84
CA LEU A 16 -12.90 -9.74 -1.08
C LEU A 16 -12.37 -10.16 0.30
N SER A 17 -12.30 -11.45 0.59
CA SER A 17 -11.85 -11.95 1.90
C SER A 17 -10.43 -11.48 2.27
N LYS A 18 -9.57 -11.31 1.27
CA LYS A 18 -8.21 -10.76 1.42
C LYS A 18 -8.17 -9.38 2.09
N TYR A 19 -9.24 -8.59 1.95
CA TYR A 19 -9.31 -7.21 2.40
C TYR A 19 -10.09 -7.01 3.70
N LEU A 20 -10.50 -8.09 4.33
CA LEU A 20 -11.24 -8.07 5.60
C LEU A 20 -10.28 -7.94 6.79
N VAL A 21 -10.69 -8.40 7.96
CA VAL A 21 -9.94 -8.25 9.22
C VAL A 21 -8.46 -8.61 9.06
N GLY A 22 -7.59 -7.75 9.54
CA GLY A 22 -6.13 -7.95 9.50
C GLY A 22 -5.45 -7.51 8.20
N ALA A 23 -6.21 -7.14 7.16
CA ALA A 23 -5.63 -6.70 5.89
C ALA A 23 -4.89 -5.36 6.01
N VAL A 24 -5.32 -4.51 6.94
CA VAL A 24 -4.67 -3.22 7.25
C VAL A 24 -4.10 -3.31 8.67
N PRO A 25 -2.79 -3.61 8.79
CA PRO A 25 -2.16 -3.76 10.09
C PRO A 25 -2.08 -2.43 10.84
N GLU A 26 -2.30 -2.47 12.14
CA GLU A 26 -2.17 -1.33 13.04
C GLU A 26 -1.15 -1.63 14.13
N LYS A 27 -0.34 -0.62 14.45
CA LYS A 27 0.62 -0.65 15.54
C LYS A 27 0.51 0.66 16.33
N ASP A 28 0.16 0.57 17.60
CA ASP A 28 -0.01 1.73 18.47
C ASP A 28 -0.97 2.79 17.87
N GLY A 29 -2.08 2.33 17.28
CA GLY A 29 -3.08 3.19 16.65
C GLY A 29 -2.68 3.77 15.29
N LYS A 30 -1.55 3.35 14.72
CA LYS A 30 -1.06 3.77 13.41
C LYS A 30 -1.11 2.63 12.42
N VAL A 31 -1.49 2.94 11.18
CA VAL A 31 -1.42 1.99 10.07
C VAL A 31 0.03 1.83 9.64
N VAL A 32 0.55 0.60 9.71
CA VAL A 32 1.90 0.24 9.28
C VAL A 32 1.84 -1.07 8.50
N PHE A 33 2.15 -1.00 7.22
CA PHE A 33 2.38 -2.20 6.42
C PHE A 33 3.83 -2.58 6.50
N SER A 34 4.14 -3.82 6.79
CA SER A 34 5.53 -4.28 6.94
C SER A 34 5.78 -5.62 6.27
N GLN A 35 7.00 -5.81 5.82
CA GLN A 35 7.49 -7.04 5.24
C GLN A 35 8.95 -7.26 5.62
N GLU A 36 9.26 -8.39 6.22
CA GLU A 36 10.64 -8.81 6.41
C GLU A 36 11.15 -9.51 5.15
N MET A 37 12.29 -9.06 4.64
CA MET A 37 12.98 -9.68 3.52
C MET A 37 14.21 -10.42 4.02
N LEU A 38 14.32 -11.71 3.68
CA LEU A 38 15.49 -12.51 3.98
C LEU A 38 16.48 -12.41 2.81
N LEU A 39 17.72 -12.05 3.13
CA LEU A 39 18.83 -11.91 2.19
C LEU A 39 20.02 -12.73 2.70
N PRO A 40 19.89 -14.07 2.71
CA PRO A 40 20.89 -14.94 3.33
C PRO A 40 22.26 -14.76 2.70
N GLY A 41 23.30 -14.79 3.54
CA GLY A 41 24.69 -14.64 3.12
C GLY A 41 25.17 -13.21 2.92
N LEU A 42 24.30 -12.20 3.00
CA LEU A 42 24.70 -10.81 2.88
C LEU A 42 25.05 -10.20 4.25
N SER A 43 26.12 -9.43 4.30
CA SER A 43 26.44 -8.62 5.47
C SER A 43 25.45 -7.46 5.62
N LYS A 44 25.42 -6.84 6.81
CA LYS A 44 24.62 -5.64 7.04
C LYS A 44 24.90 -4.54 6.01
N ASP A 45 26.17 -4.28 5.68
CA ASP A 45 26.54 -3.28 4.68
C ASP A 45 26.06 -3.65 3.27
N GLN A 46 26.15 -4.92 2.91
CA GLN A 46 25.65 -5.40 1.61
C GLN A 46 24.14 -5.28 1.52
N VAL A 47 23.40 -5.64 2.59
CA VAL A 47 21.95 -5.45 2.67
C VAL A 47 21.61 -3.96 2.54
N TYR A 48 22.31 -3.11 3.28
CA TYR A 48 22.11 -1.65 3.22
C TYR A 48 22.31 -1.09 1.82
N ASP A 49 23.40 -1.43 1.16
CA ASP A 49 23.71 -0.96 -0.19
C ASP A 49 22.63 -1.39 -1.20
N GLN A 50 22.21 -2.64 -1.11
CA GLN A 50 21.16 -3.17 -1.98
C GLN A 50 19.82 -2.47 -1.77
N MET A 51 19.44 -2.26 -0.52
CA MET A 51 18.18 -1.61 -0.20
C MET A 51 18.18 -0.12 -0.51
N LEU A 52 19.29 0.56 -0.31
CA LEU A 52 19.43 1.97 -0.69
C LEU A 52 19.28 2.15 -2.20
N SER A 53 19.98 1.34 -2.97
CA SER A 53 19.87 1.36 -4.44
C SER A 53 18.43 1.08 -4.91
N TRP A 54 17.78 0.08 -4.32
CA TRP A 54 16.41 -0.26 -4.66
C TRP A 54 15.44 0.90 -4.34
N MET A 55 15.54 1.48 -3.15
CA MET A 55 14.64 2.56 -2.72
C MET A 55 14.84 3.80 -3.60
N GLU A 56 16.08 4.18 -3.90
CA GLU A 56 16.37 5.30 -4.78
C GLU A 56 15.73 5.11 -6.17
N LYS A 57 15.90 3.92 -6.75
CA LYS A 57 15.31 3.61 -8.06
C LYS A 57 13.79 3.58 -8.01
N ARG A 58 13.21 2.98 -6.98
CA ARG A 58 11.76 2.88 -6.83
C ARG A 58 11.10 4.24 -6.71
N LEU A 59 11.66 5.12 -5.90
CA LEU A 59 11.12 6.45 -5.67
C LEU A 59 11.33 7.39 -6.86
N LYS A 60 12.40 7.24 -7.63
CA LYS A 60 12.65 8.00 -8.85
C LYS A 60 11.63 7.78 -9.96
N LYS A 61 10.92 6.64 -9.97
CA LYS A 61 9.87 6.37 -10.97
C LYS A 61 8.75 7.39 -10.93
N ASN A 62 8.56 8.05 -9.81
CA ASN A 62 7.58 9.12 -9.66
C ASN A 62 8.30 10.47 -9.69
N LYS A 63 8.02 11.22 -10.74
CA LYS A 63 8.65 12.52 -10.99
C LYS A 63 8.26 13.63 -9.99
N ASN A 64 7.36 13.28 -9.05
CA ASN A 64 6.92 14.21 -8.01
C ASN A 64 7.84 14.08 -6.79
N LYS A 65 7.45 14.57 -5.66
CA LYS A 65 8.23 14.72 -4.41
C LYS A 65 8.77 13.43 -3.78
N SER A 66 8.89 12.33 -4.55
CA SER A 66 9.38 11.04 -4.04
C SER A 66 10.90 11.00 -4.04
N ARG A 67 11.48 10.73 -2.87
CA ARG A 67 12.94 10.68 -2.70
C ARG A 67 13.34 10.00 -1.39
N VAL A 68 14.58 9.51 -1.35
CA VAL A 68 15.23 9.15 -0.09
C VAL A 68 15.55 10.45 0.67
N VAL A 69 15.16 10.51 1.94
CA VAL A 69 15.32 11.69 2.80
C VAL A 69 16.26 11.45 3.97
N TYR A 70 16.57 10.20 4.29
CA TYR A 70 17.46 9.81 5.36
C TYR A 70 18.15 8.50 5.03
N ALA A 71 19.45 8.44 5.28
CA ALA A 71 20.24 7.23 5.10
C ALA A 71 21.40 7.23 6.09
N ASP A 72 21.45 6.23 6.98
CA ASP A 72 22.49 6.07 7.98
C ASP A 72 23.01 4.63 7.97
N ARG A 73 24.20 4.44 7.38
CA ARG A 73 24.83 3.13 7.22
C ARG A 73 25.12 2.48 8.59
N SER A 74 25.58 3.24 9.55
CA SER A 74 25.96 2.69 10.85
C SER A 74 24.75 2.12 11.61
N LYS A 75 23.60 2.78 11.48
CA LYS A 75 22.32 2.31 12.03
C LYS A 75 21.61 1.30 11.12
N GLY A 76 22.03 1.19 9.86
CA GLY A 76 21.36 0.36 8.87
C GLY A 76 19.98 0.87 8.47
N MET A 77 19.71 2.16 8.63
CA MET A 77 18.38 2.75 8.41
C MET A 77 18.34 3.63 7.18
N ILE A 78 17.28 3.45 6.39
CA ILE A 78 16.99 4.26 5.21
C ILE A 78 15.53 4.68 5.29
N ALA A 79 15.24 5.93 5.03
CA ALA A 79 13.86 6.42 4.94
C ALA A 79 13.68 7.25 3.68
N GLY A 80 12.54 7.04 3.02
CA GLY A 80 12.12 7.81 1.86
C GLY A 80 10.69 8.29 2.01
N THR A 81 10.33 9.32 1.28
CA THR A 81 8.97 9.79 1.11
C THR A 81 8.50 9.51 -0.30
N GLY A 82 7.27 9.08 -0.44
CA GLY A 82 6.66 8.84 -1.74
C GLY A 82 5.38 9.64 -1.92
N GLU A 83 5.13 10.04 -3.16
CA GLU A 83 3.88 10.65 -3.59
C GLU A 83 3.50 10.06 -4.93
N GLU A 84 2.38 9.31 -4.97
CA GLU A 84 1.95 8.58 -6.15
C GLU A 84 0.43 8.66 -6.29
N TYR A 85 -0.06 8.45 -7.51
CA TYR A 85 -1.49 8.26 -7.73
C TYR A 85 -1.86 6.78 -7.60
N ILE A 86 -2.95 6.54 -6.88
CA ILE A 86 -3.66 5.25 -6.92
C ILE A 86 -4.89 5.46 -7.79
N VAL A 87 -5.01 4.69 -8.87
CA VAL A 87 -6.11 4.78 -9.81
C VAL A 87 -7.18 3.75 -9.45
N PHE A 88 -8.40 4.23 -9.16
CA PHE A 88 -9.55 3.38 -8.90
C PHE A 88 -10.27 2.98 -10.18
N LYS A 89 -10.42 3.94 -11.09
CA LYS A 89 -11.11 3.74 -12.37
C LYS A 89 -10.53 4.69 -13.42
N SER A 90 -10.27 4.16 -14.59
CA SER A 90 -9.83 4.94 -15.74
C SER A 90 -10.61 4.48 -16.98
N THR A 91 -11.38 5.39 -17.53
CA THR A 91 -12.10 5.19 -18.80
C THR A 91 -11.88 6.42 -19.68
N SER A 92 -12.31 6.36 -20.94
CA SER A 92 -12.23 7.51 -21.84
C SER A 92 -13.01 8.75 -21.34
N LEU A 93 -13.99 8.55 -20.45
CA LEU A 93 -14.88 9.61 -19.95
C LEU A 93 -14.68 9.93 -18.47
N SER A 94 -13.96 9.10 -17.73
CA SER A 94 -13.86 9.23 -16.27
C SER A 94 -12.52 8.74 -15.75
N LEU A 95 -11.91 9.54 -14.88
CA LEU A 95 -10.71 9.18 -14.14
C LEU A 95 -10.99 9.38 -12.64
N ASP A 96 -11.04 8.27 -11.90
CA ASP A 96 -11.16 8.28 -10.44
C ASP A 96 -9.84 7.79 -9.83
N ARG A 97 -9.17 8.67 -9.11
CA ARG A 97 -7.86 8.41 -8.50
C ARG A 97 -7.67 9.24 -7.25
N THR A 98 -6.77 8.80 -6.38
CA THR A 98 -6.30 9.58 -5.25
C THR A 98 -4.79 9.75 -5.29
N LEU A 99 -4.32 10.89 -4.83
CA LEU A 99 -2.91 11.06 -4.51
C LEU A 99 -2.65 10.37 -3.17
N VAL A 100 -1.62 9.56 -3.07
CA VAL A 100 -1.16 8.95 -1.83
C VAL A 100 0.23 9.43 -1.48
N ASN A 101 0.39 9.88 -0.24
CA ASN A 101 1.68 10.22 0.36
C ASN A 101 2.01 9.19 1.42
N TYR A 102 3.25 8.77 1.48
CA TYR A 102 3.68 7.75 2.45
C TYR A 102 5.16 7.93 2.82
N GLN A 103 5.54 7.28 3.90
CA GLN A 103 6.94 7.10 4.29
C GLN A 103 7.31 5.63 4.13
N LEU A 104 8.41 5.38 3.44
CA LEU A 104 8.98 4.05 3.26
C LEU A 104 10.28 3.97 4.04
N THR A 105 10.38 3.00 4.95
CA THR A 105 11.58 2.78 5.75
C THR A 105 12.15 1.39 5.53
N ALA A 106 13.47 1.29 5.52
CA ALA A 106 14.20 0.05 5.52
C ALA A 106 15.11 -0.01 6.73
N THR A 107 14.98 -1.06 7.53
CA THR A 107 15.87 -1.35 8.65
C THR A 107 16.71 -2.57 8.28
N CYS A 108 17.99 -2.35 8.03
CA CYS A 108 18.91 -3.34 7.51
C CYS A 108 19.74 -3.99 8.62
N GLU A 109 19.81 -5.30 8.58
CA GLU A 109 20.63 -6.12 9.46
C GLU A 109 21.38 -7.18 8.62
N THR A 110 22.28 -7.93 9.26
CA THR A 110 22.93 -9.05 8.60
C THR A 110 21.89 -10.05 8.11
N GLY A 111 21.86 -10.32 6.82
CA GLY A 111 21.00 -11.31 6.19
C GLY A 111 19.52 -10.99 6.11
N LYS A 112 19.08 -9.78 6.50
CA LYS A 112 17.66 -9.41 6.46
C LYS A 112 17.42 -7.90 6.43
N CYS A 113 16.24 -7.53 5.98
CA CYS A 113 15.76 -6.16 6.01
C CYS A 113 14.26 -6.13 6.34
N LEU A 114 13.88 -5.23 7.24
CA LEU A 114 12.48 -4.92 7.51
C LEU A 114 12.09 -3.69 6.68
N LEU A 115 11.11 -3.85 5.80
CA LEU A 115 10.49 -2.76 5.04
C LEU A 115 9.17 -2.38 5.68
N GLU A 116 8.91 -1.09 5.84
CA GLU A 116 7.67 -0.58 6.40
C GLU A 116 7.16 0.61 5.59
N ILE A 117 5.83 0.62 5.37
CA ILE A 117 5.11 1.76 4.80
C ILE A 117 4.22 2.31 5.91
N GLU A 118 4.38 3.58 6.23
CA GLU A 118 3.63 4.25 7.28
C GLU A 118 3.33 5.70 6.91
N LYS A 119 2.61 6.40 7.76
CA LYS A 119 2.20 7.80 7.55
C LYS A 119 1.50 8.01 6.22
N ILE A 120 0.62 7.06 5.89
CA ILE A 120 -0.13 7.09 4.64
C ILE A 120 -1.23 8.15 4.72
N ARG A 121 -1.23 9.04 3.74
CA ARG A 121 -2.20 10.13 3.63
C ARG A 121 -2.69 10.24 2.21
N TYR A 122 -3.93 10.66 2.05
CA TYR A 122 -4.57 10.81 0.76
C TYR A 122 -4.99 12.26 0.51
N VAL A 123 -4.88 12.67 -0.74
CA VAL A 123 -5.53 13.88 -1.24
C VAL A 123 -6.43 13.44 -2.39
N TYR A 124 -7.74 13.47 -2.14
CA TYR A 124 -8.75 12.98 -3.07
C TYR A 124 -9.52 14.14 -3.67
N GLN A 125 -9.65 14.14 -5.00
CA GLN A 125 -10.33 15.21 -5.74
C GLN A 125 -9.76 16.61 -5.43
N GLU A 126 -8.47 16.69 -5.17
CA GLU A 126 -7.71 17.91 -4.85
C GLU A 126 -8.16 18.66 -3.58
N LYS A 127 -9.21 18.19 -2.91
CA LYS A 127 -9.83 18.88 -1.76
C LYS A 127 -9.87 18.07 -0.49
N GLU A 128 -10.16 16.77 -0.58
CA GLU A 128 -10.37 15.92 0.57
C GLU A 128 -9.04 15.33 1.04
N LYS A 129 -8.62 15.73 2.24
CA LYS A 129 -7.38 15.26 2.87
C LYS A 129 -7.72 14.40 4.08
N PHE A 130 -7.19 13.19 4.12
CA PHE A 130 -7.40 12.26 5.22
C PHE A 130 -6.25 11.27 5.32
N THR A 131 -6.11 10.67 6.51
CA THR A 131 -5.09 9.67 6.80
C THR A 131 -5.63 8.26 6.60
N ALA A 132 -4.74 7.28 6.47
CA ALA A 132 -5.11 5.87 6.45
C ALA A 132 -5.85 5.48 7.74
N GLU A 133 -5.42 5.98 8.88
CA GLU A 133 -6.03 5.73 10.19
C GLU A 133 -7.49 6.17 10.24
N GLU A 134 -7.84 7.26 9.54
CA GLU A 134 -9.20 7.78 9.50
C GLU A 134 -10.13 6.97 8.58
N TRP A 135 -9.62 6.37 7.49
CA TRP A 135 -10.48 5.83 6.45
C TRP A 135 -10.36 4.33 6.19
N ILE A 136 -9.18 3.73 6.32
CA ILE A 136 -8.99 2.35 5.86
C ILE A 136 -8.83 1.30 6.96
N THR A 137 -8.85 1.69 8.22
CA THR A 137 -8.72 0.76 9.35
C THR A 137 -9.90 -0.22 9.44
N ASP A 138 -9.71 -1.33 10.14
CA ASP A 138 -10.78 -2.28 10.40
C ASP A 138 -11.99 -1.62 11.05
N GLN A 139 -11.76 -0.68 11.96
CA GLN A 139 -12.82 0.06 12.65
C GLN A 139 -13.62 0.94 11.69
N ASN A 140 -12.97 1.61 10.75
CA ASN A 140 -13.61 2.63 9.91
C ASN A 140 -14.07 2.11 8.55
N ALA A 141 -13.44 1.09 8.00
CA ALA A 141 -13.71 0.58 6.66
C ALA A 141 -14.48 -0.74 6.62
N LEU A 142 -14.66 -1.40 7.75
CA LEU A 142 -15.46 -2.61 7.88
C LEU A 142 -16.76 -2.35 8.63
N ASN A 143 -17.79 -3.14 8.32
CA ASN A 143 -19.06 -3.07 9.05
C ASN A 143 -18.89 -3.54 10.52
N LYS A 144 -19.95 -3.44 11.31
CA LYS A 144 -19.89 -3.69 12.76
C LYS A 144 -19.38 -5.09 13.13
N ASP A 145 -19.77 -6.14 12.40
CA ASP A 145 -19.30 -7.50 12.62
C ASP A 145 -18.02 -7.85 11.83
N LYS A 146 -17.48 -6.89 11.10
CA LYS A 146 -16.23 -6.99 10.31
C LYS A 146 -16.27 -8.05 9.20
N SER A 147 -17.46 -8.40 8.74
CA SER A 147 -17.67 -9.38 7.68
C SER A 147 -17.70 -8.78 6.28
N LYS A 148 -17.88 -7.47 6.16
CA LYS A 148 -18.03 -6.76 4.89
C LYS A 148 -17.35 -5.39 4.89
N LEU A 149 -16.88 -5.00 3.71
CA LEU A 149 -16.35 -3.66 3.45
C LEU A 149 -17.49 -2.63 3.42
N ILE A 150 -17.24 -1.46 4.02
CA ILE A 150 -18.16 -0.33 3.95
C ILE A 150 -18.06 0.29 2.55
N ARG A 151 -19.19 0.39 1.88
CA ARG A 151 -19.31 1.01 0.56
C ARG A 151 -18.85 2.47 0.63
N GLY A 152 -18.06 2.92 -0.32
CA GLY A 152 -17.49 4.27 -0.34
C GLY A 152 -16.06 4.33 0.20
N LEU A 153 -15.70 3.54 1.21
CA LEU A 153 -14.34 3.43 1.72
C LEU A 153 -13.59 2.21 1.16
N SER A 154 -14.33 1.24 0.65
CA SER A 154 -13.76 -0.03 0.16
C SER A 154 -12.68 0.14 -0.89
N LYS A 155 -12.85 1.04 -1.85
CA LYS A 155 -11.86 1.28 -2.91
C LYS A 155 -10.52 1.78 -2.36
N PHE A 156 -10.55 2.65 -1.35
CA PHE A 156 -9.33 3.14 -0.69
C PHE A 156 -8.62 2.01 0.05
N ARG A 157 -9.35 1.21 0.81
CA ARG A 157 -8.77 0.08 1.55
C ARG A 157 -8.20 -0.97 0.61
N ILE A 158 -8.96 -1.43 -0.37
CA ILE A 158 -8.55 -2.46 -1.34
C ILE A 158 -7.30 -2.01 -2.09
N LYS A 159 -7.32 -0.82 -2.67
CA LYS A 159 -6.21 -0.33 -3.49
C LYS A 159 -4.97 0.01 -2.65
N THR A 160 -5.14 0.43 -1.41
CA THR A 160 -3.99 0.65 -0.51
C THR A 160 -3.34 -0.66 -0.10
N VAL A 161 -4.12 -1.69 0.22
CA VAL A 161 -3.58 -3.04 0.50
C VAL A 161 -2.81 -3.56 -0.72
N ASP A 162 -3.38 -3.47 -1.90
CA ASP A 162 -2.72 -3.91 -3.14
C ASP A 162 -1.45 -3.11 -3.42
N PHE A 163 -1.49 -1.80 -3.21
CA PHE A 163 -0.34 -0.91 -3.35
C PHE A 163 0.80 -1.29 -2.39
N ALA A 164 0.47 -1.54 -1.13
CA ALA A 164 1.44 -1.95 -0.12
C ALA A 164 2.06 -3.31 -0.45
N ASP A 165 1.25 -4.28 -0.84
CA ASP A 165 1.72 -5.60 -1.27
C ASP A 165 2.70 -5.48 -2.45
N ALA A 166 2.35 -4.70 -3.45
CA ALA A 166 3.19 -4.51 -4.64
C ALA A 166 4.51 -3.78 -4.31
N LEU A 167 4.48 -2.79 -3.41
CA LEU A 167 5.66 -2.04 -3.03
C LEU A 167 6.61 -2.87 -2.15
N LEU A 168 6.09 -3.71 -1.26
CA LEU A 168 6.87 -4.50 -0.29
C LEU A 168 7.34 -5.87 -0.83
N THR A 169 6.93 -6.25 -2.00
CA THR A 169 7.41 -7.46 -2.68
C THR A 169 8.31 -7.09 -3.87
#